data_7cdd75f087adeaf1bf342467431fe231
#
_entry.id   7cdd75f087adeaf1bf342467431fe231
#
_cell.length_a   1.000
_cell.length_b   1.000
_cell.length_c   1.000
_cell.angle_alpha   90.00
_cell.angle_beta   90.00
_cell.angle_gamma   90.00
#
_symmetry.space_group_name_H-M   'P 1'
#
loop_
_entity.id
_entity.type
_entity.pdbx_description
1 polymer ?
#
loop_
_entity_poly.entity_id
_entity_poly.type
_entity_poly.pdbx_seq_one_letter_code
_entity_poly.pdbx_strand_id
1 'polypeptide(L)'
;MKKLPPKLNTDRRFPSNMTTAHALCLKAKNGKKGNQKGKRYAVPAFNITHFQGINAAFQAFELLGSSGLLAVSNSALKHFGEGDAIYGLEVASEYITKKAARSNVKIATHLDHGDYISDAGRRVVQASVQHLTSVMADNSTDKVAKKAMPLQDNADLTREVVDMAHPLGLSVEGELGVLAGEEDEDTKSEFSTYTNPNELDQFLQQTGVLMLAPTIGTMHGPNKGKPGSKVKLNIKLAHELLAVADRINPEITFVAHGASTLYPEVVEFAVEQLDKMKDPTNSKQKWLDFVGTDWDQIEGLIEAGFCKINTDTENRQTFLSALLGAISETSSKIDIRWYDNQCTEALVKSYIQKLIMAGNYGVWHEPKIDVKKYKFDLSESLSDLI
;
A
#
# COMPACT_ATOMS: atom_id res chain seq x y z
N MET A 1 -19.09 -15.86 -18.57
CA MET A 1 -17.65 -15.54 -18.36
C MET A 1 -17.37 -14.18 -18.99
N LYS A 2 -17.20 -13.12 -18.21
CA LYS A 2 -16.72 -11.85 -18.76
C LYS A 2 -15.24 -12.03 -19.11
N LYS A 3 -14.86 -11.64 -20.32
CA LYS A 3 -13.46 -11.66 -20.76
C LYS A 3 -12.63 -10.82 -19.79
N LEU A 4 -11.47 -11.35 -19.39
CA LEU A 4 -10.43 -10.58 -18.71
C LEU A 4 -10.23 -9.23 -19.37
N PRO A 5 -9.92 -8.18 -18.60
CA PRO A 5 -9.52 -6.91 -19.16
C PRO A 5 -8.38 -7.19 -20.14
N PRO A 6 -8.36 -6.53 -21.29
CA PRO A 6 -7.25 -6.65 -22.21
C PRO A 6 -5.96 -6.33 -21.43
N LYS A 7 -4.88 -7.09 -21.69
CA LYS A 7 -3.55 -6.67 -21.25
C LYS A 7 -3.44 -5.19 -21.54
N LEU A 8 -2.84 -4.43 -20.60
CA LEU A 8 -2.61 -3.00 -20.78
C LEU A 8 -2.26 -2.79 -22.24
N ASN A 9 -3.20 -2.24 -22.97
CA ASN A 9 -2.93 -1.91 -24.35
C ASN A 9 -1.81 -0.89 -24.24
N THR A 10 -0.67 -1.20 -24.87
CA THR A 10 0.52 -0.35 -24.88
C THR A 10 0.26 0.95 -25.63
N ASP A 11 -0.94 1.48 -25.48
CA ASP A 11 -1.33 2.78 -25.93
C ASP A 11 -0.48 3.80 -25.21
N ARG A 12 0.56 4.19 -25.86
CA ARG A 12 1.61 5.22 -25.74
C ARG A 12 1.63 6.15 -24.49
N ARG A 13 0.69 6.00 -23.54
CA ARG A 13 0.58 6.82 -22.32
C ARG A 13 1.60 6.43 -21.25
N PHE A 14 1.91 5.15 -21.15
CA PHE A 14 2.80 4.62 -20.12
C PHE A 14 4.04 3.96 -20.71
N PRO A 15 5.20 4.09 -20.07
CA PRO A 15 6.40 3.33 -20.43
C PRO A 15 6.14 1.82 -20.44
N SER A 16 6.89 1.09 -21.26
CA SER A 16 6.72 -0.36 -21.46
C SER A 16 6.90 -1.21 -20.20
N ASN A 17 7.55 -0.65 -19.17
CA ASN A 17 7.74 -1.29 -17.86
C ASN A 17 6.65 -0.93 -16.85
N MET A 18 5.71 -0.06 -17.17
CA MET A 18 4.50 0.12 -16.35
C MET A 18 3.46 -0.96 -16.67
N THR A 19 2.71 -1.36 -15.65
CA THR A 19 1.71 -2.41 -15.72
C THR A 19 0.59 -2.15 -14.70
N THR A 20 -0.47 -2.96 -14.68
CA THR A 20 -1.53 -2.84 -13.67
C THR A 20 -1.12 -3.45 -12.32
N ALA A 21 -1.71 -2.98 -11.23
CA ALA A 21 -1.56 -3.61 -9.92
C ALA A 21 -2.01 -5.09 -9.96
N HIS A 22 -3.13 -5.38 -10.64
CA HIS A 22 -3.61 -6.75 -10.83
C HIS A 22 -2.56 -7.66 -11.50
N ALA A 23 -1.89 -7.19 -12.55
CA ALA A 23 -0.89 -8.01 -13.25
C ALA A 23 0.30 -8.38 -12.34
N LEU A 24 0.73 -7.44 -11.46
CA LEU A 24 1.75 -7.72 -10.45
C LEU A 24 1.25 -8.72 -9.40
N CYS A 25 0.03 -8.52 -8.90
CA CYS A 25 -0.60 -9.39 -7.90
C CYS A 25 -0.88 -10.78 -8.45
N LEU A 26 -1.34 -10.90 -9.69
CA LEU A 26 -1.57 -12.19 -10.35
C LEU A 26 -0.26 -12.95 -10.56
N LYS A 27 0.83 -12.23 -10.90
CA LYS A 27 2.18 -12.83 -10.94
C LYS A 27 2.60 -13.34 -9.56
N ALA A 28 2.28 -12.61 -8.49
CA ALA A 28 2.56 -13.04 -7.12
C ALA A 28 1.72 -14.26 -6.71
N LYS A 29 0.42 -14.26 -7.04
CA LYS A 29 -0.51 -15.38 -6.79
C LYS A 29 -0.03 -16.68 -7.46
N ASN A 30 0.40 -16.59 -8.72
CA ASN A 30 0.82 -17.72 -9.55
C ASN A 30 2.33 -18.00 -9.42
N GLY A 31 3.09 -17.05 -8.90
CA GLY A 31 4.54 -17.12 -8.79
C GLY A 31 4.97 -18.03 -7.65
N LYS A 32 5.78 -19.01 -8.01
CA LYS A 32 6.66 -19.63 -7.04
C LYS A 32 7.89 -18.72 -7.01
N LYS A 33 7.99 -17.85 -6.00
CA LYS A 33 9.16 -17.13 -5.59
C LYS A 33 10.37 -17.10 -6.48
N GLY A 34 10.88 -15.96 -6.61
CA GLY A 34 12.33 -15.72 -6.81
C GLY A 34 13.17 -16.51 -5.88
N ASN A 35 13.85 -16.74 -5.17
CA ASN A 35 14.80 -17.53 -4.41
C ASN A 35 14.30 -18.33 -3.17
N GLN A 36 13.04 -18.38 -2.83
CA GLN A 36 12.61 -19.24 -1.71
C GLN A 36 11.70 -20.37 -2.21
N LYS A 37 12.24 -21.55 -2.44
CA LYS A 37 11.50 -22.73 -2.91
C LYS A 37 10.19 -22.94 -2.14
N GLY A 38 9.07 -22.75 -2.84
CA GLY A 38 7.75 -23.22 -2.41
C GLY A 38 6.90 -22.23 -1.61
N LYS A 39 7.35 -21.05 -1.27
CA LYS A 39 6.53 -20.05 -0.55
C LYS A 39 5.87 -19.03 -1.48
N ARG A 40 4.69 -18.56 -1.20
CA ARG A 40 4.01 -17.45 -1.87
C ARG A 40 4.67 -16.12 -1.51
N TYR A 41 4.45 -15.09 -2.30
CA TYR A 41 4.87 -13.73 -1.98
C TYR A 41 3.74 -12.75 -2.23
N ALA A 42 3.82 -11.56 -1.66
CA ALA A 42 2.90 -10.47 -1.94
C ALA A 42 3.66 -9.23 -2.46
N VAL A 43 2.94 -8.34 -3.11
CA VAL A 43 3.44 -7.05 -3.59
C VAL A 43 3.08 -5.98 -2.56
N PRO A 44 4.04 -5.43 -1.80
CA PRO A 44 3.78 -4.25 -0.98
C PRO A 44 3.36 -3.07 -1.84
N ALA A 45 2.24 -2.44 -1.50
CA ALA A 45 1.80 -1.18 -2.05
C ALA A 45 2.25 -0.07 -1.12
N PHE A 46 3.26 0.69 -1.53
CA PHE A 46 3.77 1.80 -0.74
C PHE A 46 2.93 3.05 -0.95
N ASN A 47 2.24 3.49 0.10
CA ASN A 47 1.50 4.74 0.09
C ASN A 47 2.48 5.90 0.11
N ILE A 48 2.43 6.71 -0.94
CA ILE A 48 3.36 7.81 -1.20
C ILE A 48 2.68 9.13 -0.88
N THR A 49 3.31 9.92 -0.04
CA THR A 49 2.83 11.25 0.37
C THR A 49 3.75 12.39 -0.07
N HIS A 50 4.97 12.08 -0.55
CA HIS A 50 5.99 13.06 -0.92
C HIS A 50 7.01 12.48 -1.90
N PHE A 51 7.79 13.34 -2.56
CA PHE A 51 8.75 12.94 -3.59
C PHE A 51 9.88 12.04 -3.07
N GLN A 52 10.34 12.23 -1.82
CA GLN A 52 11.34 11.39 -1.19
C GLN A 52 10.86 9.93 -1.09
N GLY A 53 9.58 9.72 -0.76
CA GLY A 53 8.97 8.39 -0.75
C GLY A 53 9.00 7.72 -2.13
N ILE A 54 8.70 8.48 -3.20
CA ILE A 54 8.80 7.97 -4.58
C ILE A 54 10.27 7.61 -4.88
N ASN A 55 11.22 8.47 -4.52
CA ASN A 55 12.64 8.23 -4.78
C ASN A 55 13.15 6.99 -4.06
N ALA A 56 12.81 6.85 -2.78
CA ALA A 56 13.17 5.69 -1.96
C ALA A 56 12.58 4.38 -2.50
N ALA A 57 11.31 4.40 -2.91
CA ALA A 57 10.65 3.22 -3.45
C ALA A 57 11.34 2.71 -4.73
N PHE A 58 11.65 3.60 -5.68
CA PHE A 58 12.36 3.21 -6.89
C PHE A 58 13.75 2.64 -6.59
N GLN A 59 14.49 3.20 -5.62
CA GLN A 59 15.78 2.66 -5.21
C GLN A 59 15.64 1.25 -4.64
N ALA A 60 14.69 1.05 -3.73
CA ALA A 60 14.44 -0.27 -3.14
C ALA A 60 14.03 -1.32 -4.20
N PHE A 61 13.15 -0.94 -5.15
CA PHE A 61 12.74 -1.84 -6.24
C PHE A 61 13.92 -2.26 -7.12
N GLU A 62 14.78 -1.32 -7.49
CA GLU A 62 15.96 -1.58 -8.32
C GLU A 62 17.03 -2.39 -7.57
N LEU A 63 17.22 -2.16 -6.27
CA LEU A 63 18.18 -2.92 -5.46
C LEU A 63 17.76 -4.38 -5.31
N LEU A 64 16.45 -4.64 -5.21
CA LEU A 64 15.93 -5.98 -4.99
C LEU A 64 15.43 -6.69 -6.25
N GLY A 65 15.38 -6.03 -7.41
CA GLY A 65 14.74 -6.60 -8.61
C GLY A 65 13.27 -6.98 -8.36
N SER A 66 12.57 -6.21 -7.53
CA SER A 66 11.22 -6.48 -7.07
C SER A 66 10.15 -5.91 -8.01
N SER A 67 8.91 -6.37 -7.87
CA SER A 67 7.75 -5.66 -8.43
C SER A 67 7.49 -4.39 -7.63
N GLY A 68 7.24 -3.27 -8.30
CA GLY A 68 6.97 -1.98 -7.67
C GLY A 68 5.49 -1.60 -7.74
N LEU A 69 4.88 -1.25 -6.61
CA LEU A 69 3.52 -0.72 -6.55
C LEU A 69 3.51 0.53 -5.67
N LEU A 70 3.19 1.67 -6.30
CA LEU A 70 3.07 2.97 -5.65
C LEU A 70 1.59 3.33 -5.56
N ALA A 71 1.10 3.55 -4.35
CA ALA A 71 -0.27 3.95 -4.07
C ALA A 71 -0.32 5.42 -3.63
N VAL A 72 -1.37 6.12 -4.01
CA VAL A 72 -1.64 7.49 -3.60
C VAL A 72 -3.09 7.60 -3.14
N SER A 73 -3.30 8.18 -1.97
CA SER A 73 -4.63 8.49 -1.46
C SER A 73 -5.07 9.90 -1.86
N ASN A 74 -6.34 10.22 -1.65
CA ASN A 74 -6.86 11.56 -1.93
C ASN A 74 -6.15 12.65 -1.10
N SER A 75 -5.83 12.40 0.16
CA SER A 75 -5.09 13.34 1.01
C SER A 75 -3.65 13.54 0.54
N ALA A 76 -2.98 12.46 0.12
CA ALA A 76 -1.66 12.55 -0.49
C ALA A 76 -1.67 13.35 -1.79
N LEU A 77 -2.68 13.15 -2.64
CA LEU A 77 -2.85 13.94 -3.86
C LEU A 77 -3.08 15.43 -3.55
N LYS A 78 -3.91 15.77 -2.59
CA LYS A 78 -4.08 17.16 -2.12
C LYS A 78 -2.75 17.76 -1.64
N HIS A 79 -1.91 16.97 -0.95
CA HIS A 79 -0.60 17.43 -0.51
C HIS A 79 0.33 17.73 -1.70
N PHE A 80 0.40 16.85 -2.71
CA PHE A 80 1.16 17.10 -3.94
C PHE A 80 0.65 18.31 -4.75
N GLY A 81 -0.65 18.63 -4.64
CA GLY A 81 -1.34 19.64 -5.42
C GLY A 81 -1.76 20.89 -4.64
N GLU A 82 -1.13 21.16 -3.48
CA GLU A 82 -1.42 22.37 -2.69
C GLU A 82 -2.92 22.54 -2.34
N GLY A 83 -3.60 21.42 -2.12
CA GLY A 83 -5.04 21.34 -1.81
C GLY A 83 -5.91 20.86 -2.98
N ASP A 84 -5.40 20.86 -4.21
CA ASP A 84 -6.10 20.33 -5.39
C ASP A 84 -5.62 18.89 -5.69
N ALA A 85 -6.49 17.91 -5.45
CA ALA A 85 -6.16 16.51 -5.66
C ALA A 85 -5.93 16.14 -7.14
N ILE A 86 -6.61 16.80 -8.07
CA ILE A 86 -6.45 16.54 -9.51
C ILE A 86 -5.11 17.08 -9.99
N TYR A 87 -4.75 18.29 -9.61
CA TYR A 87 -3.43 18.84 -9.90
C TYR A 87 -2.32 18.00 -9.26
N GLY A 88 -2.50 17.57 -8.01
CA GLY A 88 -1.54 16.67 -7.34
C GLY A 88 -1.40 15.32 -8.03
N LEU A 89 -2.49 14.78 -8.58
CA LEU A 89 -2.47 13.56 -9.39
C LEU A 89 -1.62 13.73 -10.66
N GLU A 90 -1.78 14.84 -11.38
CA GLU A 90 -0.97 15.15 -12.55
C GLU A 90 0.51 15.23 -12.19
N VAL A 91 0.86 15.99 -11.15
CA VAL A 91 2.24 16.16 -10.67
C VAL A 91 2.87 14.83 -10.25
N ALA A 92 2.19 14.07 -9.38
CA ALA A 92 2.73 12.82 -8.87
C ALA A 92 2.85 11.75 -9.96
N SER A 93 1.82 11.59 -10.80
CA SER A 93 1.81 10.59 -11.87
C SER A 93 2.86 10.87 -12.94
N GLU A 94 3.06 12.13 -13.32
CA GLU A 94 4.10 12.52 -14.29
C GLU A 94 5.49 12.21 -13.74
N TYR A 95 5.76 12.55 -12.47
CA TYR A 95 7.04 12.25 -11.82
C TYR A 95 7.31 10.76 -11.77
N ILE A 96 6.33 9.95 -11.33
CA ILE A 96 6.44 8.49 -11.26
C ILE A 96 6.67 7.91 -12.67
N THR A 97 5.92 8.36 -13.67
CA THR A 97 6.05 7.89 -15.05
C THR A 97 7.44 8.16 -15.64
N LYS A 98 8.00 9.36 -15.38
CA LYS A 98 9.38 9.70 -15.79
C LYS A 98 10.43 8.83 -15.11
N LYS A 99 10.24 8.49 -13.84
CA LYS A 99 11.13 7.55 -13.13
C LYS A 99 10.96 6.13 -13.64
N ALA A 100 9.72 5.68 -13.83
CA ALA A 100 9.42 4.35 -14.35
C ALA A 100 10.08 4.12 -15.73
N ALA A 101 10.06 5.12 -16.62
CA ALA A 101 10.71 5.03 -17.93
C ALA A 101 12.21 4.71 -17.88
N ARG A 102 12.86 4.88 -16.72
CA ARG A 102 14.27 4.62 -16.47
C ARG A 102 14.51 3.38 -15.60
N SER A 103 13.45 2.69 -15.20
CA SER A 103 13.51 1.53 -14.30
C SER A 103 13.66 0.23 -15.09
N ASN A 104 14.32 -0.76 -14.49
CA ASN A 104 14.48 -2.12 -15.04
C ASN A 104 13.46 -3.11 -14.46
N VAL A 105 12.59 -2.67 -13.57
CA VAL A 105 11.53 -3.48 -12.95
C VAL A 105 10.15 -3.05 -13.42
N LYS A 106 9.14 -3.90 -13.23
CA LYS A 106 7.76 -3.53 -13.55
C LYS A 106 7.15 -2.72 -12.41
N ILE A 107 6.51 -1.62 -12.77
CA ILE A 107 5.91 -0.64 -11.86
C ILE A 107 4.42 -0.53 -12.14
N ALA A 108 3.62 -0.50 -11.08
CA ALA A 108 2.21 -0.12 -11.13
C ALA A 108 1.97 1.12 -10.25
N THR A 109 0.99 1.92 -10.65
CA THR A 109 0.48 3.05 -9.86
C THR A 109 -0.98 2.82 -9.54
N HIS A 110 -1.41 3.23 -8.35
CA HIS A 110 -2.73 2.89 -7.82
C HIS A 110 -3.34 4.05 -7.05
N LEU A 111 -4.61 4.38 -7.33
CA LEU A 111 -5.39 5.22 -6.43
C LEU A 111 -5.85 4.34 -5.27
N ASP A 112 -5.47 4.68 -4.05
CA ASP A 112 -5.88 4.00 -2.82
C ASP A 112 -7.11 4.69 -2.22
N HIS A 113 -8.11 3.93 -1.78
CA HIS A 113 -9.35 4.41 -1.18
C HIS A 113 -10.09 5.48 -2.01
N GLY A 114 -10.27 5.21 -3.31
CA GLY A 114 -11.00 6.09 -4.21
C GLY A 114 -12.49 6.19 -3.86
N ASP A 115 -12.90 7.32 -3.29
CA ASP A 115 -14.31 7.63 -2.99
C ASP A 115 -15.10 7.89 -4.28
N TYR A 116 -16.01 7.00 -4.62
CA TYR A 116 -16.91 7.19 -5.77
C TYR A 116 -18.35 7.56 -5.33
N ILE A 117 -18.56 7.86 -4.04
CA ILE A 117 -19.86 8.27 -3.47
C ILE A 117 -20.05 9.77 -3.64
N SER A 118 -19.07 10.58 -3.20
CA SER A 118 -19.15 12.03 -3.26
C SER A 118 -18.79 12.56 -4.67
N ASP A 119 -19.36 13.70 -5.06
CA ASP A 119 -19.05 14.35 -6.34
C ASP A 119 -17.56 14.74 -6.46
N ALA A 120 -16.95 15.14 -5.36
CA ALA A 120 -15.53 15.48 -5.33
C ALA A 120 -14.66 14.23 -5.54
N GLY A 121 -14.97 13.15 -4.83
CA GLY A 121 -14.26 11.87 -4.97
C GLY A 121 -14.47 11.25 -6.36
N ARG A 122 -15.68 11.29 -6.91
CA ARG A 122 -15.95 10.83 -8.30
C ARG A 122 -15.03 11.50 -9.31
N ARG A 123 -14.82 12.81 -9.20
CA ARG A 123 -13.90 13.54 -10.11
C ARG A 123 -12.45 13.06 -9.98
N VAL A 124 -11.99 12.78 -8.75
CA VAL A 124 -10.63 12.25 -8.51
C VAL A 124 -10.48 10.84 -9.10
N VAL A 125 -11.46 9.94 -8.88
CA VAL A 125 -11.44 8.58 -9.46
C VAL A 125 -11.45 8.65 -10.98
N GLN A 126 -12.30 9.48 -11.58
CA GLN A 126 -12.38 9.68 -13.04
C GLN A 126 -11.07 10.23 -13.63
N ALA A 127 -10.45 11.20 -12.96
CA ALA A 127 -9.12 11.70 -13.35
C ALA A 127 -8.05 10.60 -13.20
N SER A 128 -8.09 9.82 -12.10
CA SER A 128 -7.12 8.75 -11.84
C SER A 128 -7.10 7.67 -12.93
N VAL A 129 -8.24 7.37 -13.53
CA VAL A 129 -8.33 6.46 -14.68
C VAL A 129 -7.53 6.95 -15.90
N GLN A 130 -7.24 8.24 -15.99
CA GLN A 130 -6.42 8.80 -17.08
C GLN A 130 -4.92 8.84 -16.75
N HIS A 131 -4.56 8.83 -15.47
CA HIS A 131 -3.20 9.10 -14.99
C HIS A 131 -2.50 7.90 -14.33
N LEU A 132 -3.27 6.93 -13.82
CA LEU A 132 -2.74 5.77 -13.09
C LEU A 132 -3.01 4.47 -13.84
N THR A 133 -2.31 3.39 -13.46
CA THR A 133 -2.46 2.06 -14.08
C THR A 133 -3.49 1.19 -13.35
N SER A 134 -3.98 1.65 -12.21
CA SER A 134 -4.94 0.94 -11.35
C SER A 134 -5.68 1.94 -10.46
N VAL A 135 -6.92 1.65 -10.11
CA VAL A 135 -7.73 2.47 -9.20
C VAL A 135 -8.49 1.57 -8.23
N MET A 136 -8.70 2.05 -7.00
CA MET A 136 -9.63 1.44 -6.06
C MET A 136 -10.96 2.21 -6.07
N ALA A 137 -12.05 1.47 -6.06
CA ALA A 137 -13.39 1.94 -5.81
C ALA A 137 -13.79 1.53 -4.39
N ASP A 138 -13.55 2.42 -3.42
CA ASP A 138 -13.94 2.22 -2.04
C ASP A 138 -15.30 2.87 -1.78
N ASN A 139 -16.33 2.07 -1.94
CA ASN A 139 -17.72 2.43 -1.69
C ASN A 139 -18.30 1.62 -0.52
N SER A 140 -17.43 1.07 0.34
CA SER A 140 -17.82 0.20 1.46
C SER A 140 -18.57 0.94 2.58
N THR A 141 -18.34 2.25 2.70
CA THR A 141 -18.85 3.06 3.81
C THR A 141 -19.52 4.34 3.31
N ASP A 142 -20.77 4.56 3.73
CA ASP A 142 -21.40 5.87 3.65
C ASP A 142 -20.80 6.78 4.73
N LYS A 143 -19.88 7.65 4.32
CA LYS A 143 -19.16 8.57 5.22
C LYS A 143 -20.06 9.62 5.87
N VAL A 144 -21.20 9.95 5.25
CA VAL A 144 -22.17 10.91 5.78
C VAL A 144 -23.06 10.24 6.83
N ALA A 145 -23.62 9.09 6.52
CA ALA A 145 -24.46 8.32 7.44
C ALA A 145 -23.63 7.52 8.46
N LYS A 146 -22.32 7.46 8.33
CA LYS A 146 -21.38 6.69 9.18
C LYS A 146 -21.83 5.23 9.37
N LYS A 147 -22.14 4.56 8.29
CA LYS A 147 -22.58 3.16 8.28
C LYS A 147 -22.07 2.43 7.04
N ALA A 148 -22.09 1.09 7.12
CA ALA A 148 -21.78 0.26 5.95
C ALA A 148 -22.75 0.58 4.80
N MET A 149 -22.21 0.66 3.59
CA MET A 149 -23.01 0.80 2.38
C MET A 149 -23.80 -0.49 2.13
N PRO A 150 -25.06 -0.43 1.72
CA PRO A 150 -25.77 -1.62 1.25
C PRO A 150 -25.02 -2.31 0.12
N LEU A 151 -24.99 -3.65 0.12
CA LEU A 151 -24.24 -4.44 -0.86
C LEU A 151 -24.52 -4.02 -2.31
N GLN A 152 -25.81 -3.81 -2.64
CA GLN A 152 -26.23 -3.46 -3.99
C GLN A 152 -25.68 -2.09 -4.39
N ASP A 153 -25.76 -1.08 -3.51
CA ASP A 153 -25.30 0.27 -3.79
C ASP A 153 -23.76 0.29 -3.97
N ASN A 154 -23.01 -0.42 -3.09
CA ASN A 154 -21.56 -0.58 -3.24
C ASN A 154 -21.22 -1.27 -4.57
N ALA A 155 -21.94 -2.35 -4.91
CA ALA A 155 -21.69 -3.10 -6.13
C ALA A 155 -22.00 -2.26 -7.39
N ASP A 156 -23.07 -1.49 -7.41
CA ASP A 156 -23.46 -0.65 -8.53
C ASP A 156 -22.42 0.46 -8.77
N LEU A 157 -22.01 1.19 -7.72
CA LEU A 157 -20.97 2.22 -7.82
C LEU A 157 -19.61 1.64 -8.23
N THR A 158 -19.23 0.49 -7.68
CA THR A 158 -17.99 -0.20 -8.05
C THR A 158 -18.04 -0.66 -9.50
N ARG A 159 -19.21 -1.12 -9.97
CA ARG A 159 -19.42 -1.52 -11.36
C ARG A 159 -19.24 -0.36 -12.33
N GLU A 160 -19.72 0.84 -11.99
CA GLU A 160 -19.49 2.04 -12.81
C GLU A 160 -17.99 2.30 -13.03
N VAL A 161 -17.18 2.19 -11.97
CA VAL A 161 -15.72 2.34 -12.07
C VAL A 161 -15.09 1.24 -12.93
N VAL A 162 -15.54 0.00 -12.78
CA VAL A 162 -15.08 -1.13 -13.61
C VAL A 162 -15.39 -0.89 -15.09
N ASP A 163 -16.61 -0.44 -15.39
CA ASP A 163 -17.02 -0.20 -16.78
C ASP A 163 -16.26 0.97 -17.44
N MET A 164 -15.77 1.91 -16.62
CA MET A 164 -14.91 3.03 -17.09
C MET A 164 -13.45 2.59 -17.25
N ALA A 165 -12.88 1.81 -16.32
CA ALA A 165 -11.46 1.52 -16.25
C ALA A 165 -11.03 0.29 -17.10
N HIS A 166 -11.80 -0.80 -17.09
CA HIS A 166 -11.45 -2.04 -17.79
C HIS A 166 -11.30 -1.87 -19.30
N PRO A 167 -12.13 -1.09 -20.02
CA PRO A 167 -11.94 -0.86 -21.47
C PRO A 167 -10.60 -0.18 -21.79
N LEU A 168 -10.03 0.56 -20.83
CA LEU A 168 -8.72 1.22 -20.95
C LEU A 168 -7.56 0.30 -20.53
N GLY A 169 -7.85 -0.95 -20.16
CA GLY A 169 -6.83 -1.93 -19.73
C GLY A 169 -6.32 -1.73 -18.30
N LEU A 170 -7.03 -0.93 -17.48
CA LEU A 170 -6.69 -0.66 -16.09
C LEU A 170 -7.32 -1.70 -15.16
N SER A 171 -6.69 -1.98 -14.02
CA SER A 171 -7.30 -2.82 -12.99
C SER A 171 -8.10 -2.00 -11.99
N VAL A 172 -9.18 -2.58 -11.51
CA VAL A 172 -10.02 -2.03 -10.44
C VAL A 172 -9.96 -2.93 -9.22
N GLU A 173 -9.74 -2.31 -8.06
CA GLU A 173 -9.86 -2.91 -6.74
C GLU A 173 -11.20 -2.48 -6.13
N GLY A 174 -11.94 -3.41 -5.57
CA GLY A 174 -13.16 -3.13 -4.79
C GLY A 174 -12.93 -3.44 -3.32
N GLU A 175 -13.77 -2.89 -2.46
CA GLU A 175 -13.78 -3.20 -1.04
C GLU A 175 -15.14 -3.75 -0.61
N LEU A 176 -15.11 -4.80 0.23
CA LEU A 176 -16.30 -5.40 0.79
C LEU A 176 -16.12 -5.67 2.29
N GLY A 177 -17.03 -5.13 3.08
CA GLY A 177 -16.91 -4.99 4.52
C GLY A 177 -16.41 -3.60 4.89
N VAL A 178 -16.33 -3.28 6.15
CA VAL A 178 -15.88 -1.97 6.66
C VAL A 178 -14.70 -2.18 7.60
N LEU A 179 -13.59 -1.50 7.32
CA LEU A 179 -12.45 -1.46 8.24
C LEU A 179 -12.63 -0.33 9.26
N ALA A 180 -12.38 -0.63 10.54
CA ALA A 180 -12.25 0.40 11.56
C ALA A 180 -10.86 1.05 11.53
N GLY A 181 -10.75 2.23 12.14
CA GLY A 181 -9.50 2.98 12.30
C GLY A 181 -9.46 4.28 11.51
N GLU A 182 -8.33 4.94 11.54
CA GLU A 182 -8.09 6.19 10.81
C GLU A 182 -7.44 5.88 9.48
N GLU A 183 -8.21 6.10 8.42
CA GLU A 183 -7.77 6.04 7.04
C GLU A 183 -7.49 7.47 6.59
N ASP A 184 -6.26 7.83 6.45
CA ASP A 184 -5.83 9.22 6.37
C ASP A 184 -6.35 10.11 7.53
N GLU A 185 -5.85 11.31 7.68
CA GLU A 185 -6.24 12.20 8.77
C GLU A 185 -7.71 12.65 8.70
N ASP A 186 -8.36 12.47 7.54
CA ASP A 186 -9.72 12.97 7.26
C ASP A 186 -10.84 11.94 7.47
N THR A 187 -10.54 10.65 7.64
CA THR A 187 -11.56 9.60 7.74
C THR A 187 -11.29 8.64 8.88
N LYS A 188 -12.21 8.58 9.83
CA LYS A 188 -12.20 7.64 10.96
C LYS A 188 -13.46 6.80 10.95
N SER A 189 -13.31 5.47 10.86
CA SER A 189 -14.40 4.53 11.08
C SER A 189 -14.33 3.96 12.51
N GLU A 190 -15.40 4.11 13.26
CA GLU A 190 -15.52 3.58 14.62
C GLU A 190 -16.06 2.15 14.68
N PHE A 191 -16.50 1.61 13.54
CA PHE A 191 -17.03 0.27 13.43
C PHE A 191 -16.34 -0.53 12.32
N SER A 192 -16.33 -1.86 12.47
CA SER A 192 -15.86 -2.77 11.43
C SER A 192 -16.87 -3.89 11.22
N THR A 193 -16.92 -4.41 10.00
CA THR A 193 -17.72 -5.58 9.66
C THR A 193 -16.83 -6.58 8.92
N TYR A 194 -16.93 -7.87 9.27
CA TYR A 194 -16.26 -8.90 8.47
C TYR A 194 -16.98 -9.10 7.13
N THR A 195 -16.19 -9.37 6.09
CA THR A 195 -16.76 -9.74 4.79
C THR A 195 -17.53 -11.05 4.89
N ASN A 196 -18.77 -11.05 4.40
CA ASN A 196 -19.63 -12.22 4.35
C ASN A 196 -19.36 -13.01 3.05
N PRO A 197 -19.05 -14.33 3.10
CA PRO A 197 -18.78 -15.13 1.90
C PRO A 197 -19.92 -15.15 0.87
N ASN A 198 -21.18 -15.07 1.31
CA ASN A 198 -22.33 -15.04 0.39
C ASN A 198 -22.47 -13.68 -0.30
N GLU A 199 -22.18 -12.58 0.41
CA GLU A 199 -22.14 -11.23 -0.17
C GLU A 199 -20.96 -11.08 -1.13
N LEU A 200 -19.82 -11.70 -0.82
CA LEU A 200 -18.65 -11.74 -1.69
C LEU A 200 -18.98 -12.37 -3.05
N ASP A 201 -19.69 -13.49 -3.05
CA ASP A 201 -20.11 -14.16 -4.30
C ASP A 201 -20.93 -13.22 -5.19
N GLN A 202 -21.93 -12.57 -4.60
CA GLN A 202 -22.79 -11.61 -5.29
C GLN A 202 -22.00 -10.39 -5.79
N PHE A 203 -21.16 -9.80 -4.94
CA PHE A 203 -20.36 -8.63 -5.27
C PHE A 203 -19.42 -8.88 -6.44
N LEU A 204 -18.68 -9.99 -6.43
CA LEU A 204 -17.75 -10.33 -7.50
C LEU A 204 -18.45 -10.59 -8.84
N GLN A 205 -19.63 -11.24 -8.82
CA GLN A 205 -20.41 -11.47 -10.03
C GLN A 205 -21.01 -10.19 -10.60
N GLN A 206 -21.45 -9.27 -9.75
CA GLN A 206 -22.08 -8.01 -10.16
C GLN A 206 -21.03 -7.00 -10.65
N THR A 207 -19.93 -6.84 -9.93
CA THR A 207 -18.91 -5.82 -10.23
C THR A 207 -17.94 -6.26 -11.32
N GLY A 208 -17.49 -7.49 -11.27
CA GLY A 208 -16.43 -7.99 -12.15
C GLY A 208 -15.06 -7.42 -11.82
N VAL A 209 -14.82 -6.96 -10.59
CA VAL A 209 -13.48 -6.55 -10.12
C VAL A 209 -12.51 -7.73 -10.15
N LEU A 210 -11.25 -7.45 -10.40
CA LEU A 210 -10.16 -8.44 -10.39
C LEU A 210 -9.28 -8.36 -9.14
N MET A 211 -9.44 -7.30 -8.36
CA MET A 211 -8.77 -7.12 -7.09
C MET A 211 -9.82 -6.84 -6.02
N LEU A 212 -9.68 -7.43 -4.85
CA LEU A 212 -10.61 -7.23 -3.75
C LEU A 212 -9.88 -7.07 -2.43
N ALA A 213 -10.27 -6.05 -1.67
CA ALA A 213 -9.91 -5.84 -0.28
C ALA A 213 -11.07 -6.33 0.63
N PRO A 214 -10.99 -7.55 1.18
CA PRO A 214 -11.98 -8.03 2.13
C PRO A 214 -11.61 -7.62 3.55
N THR A 215 -12.58 -7.39 4.40
CA THR A 215 -12.39 -7.14 5.81
C THR A 215 -12.31 -8.46 6.59
N ILE A 216 -11.17 -8.70 7.22
CA ILE A 216 -10.83 -9.94 7.94
C ILE A 216 -10.30 -9.69 9.36
N GLY A 217 -10.53 -8.47 9.89
CA GLY A 217 -10.09 -8.06 11.22
C GLY A 217 -8.88 -7.15 11.23
N THR A 218 -8.42 -6.66 10.06
CA THR A 218 -7.42 -5.59 9.96
C THR A 218 -8.05 -4.24 10.36
N MET A 219 -7.20 -3.26 10.72
CA MET A 219 -7.58 -1.90 11.06
C MET A 219 -6.62 -0.91 10.43
N HIS A 220 -7.10 0.28 10.10
CA HIS A 220 -6.26 1.38 9.63
C HIS A 220 -5.55 2.13 10.76
N GLY A 221 -4.48 2.87 10.41
CA GLY A 221 -3.75 3.75 11.30
C GLY A 221 -2.78 3.07 12.27
N PRO A 222 -2.15 3.86 13.16
CA PRO A 222 -1.13 3.39 14.08
C PRO A 222 -1.68 2.81 15.39
N ASN A 223 -2.98 2.86 15.62
CA ASN A 223 -3.65 2.45 16.87
C ASN A 223 -4.58 1.26 16.64
N LYS A 224 -4.03 0.13 16.19
CA LYS A 224 -4.82 -1.08 15.82
C LYS A 224 -5.28 -1.90 17.03
N GLY A 225 -5.05 -1.41 18.24
CA GLY A 225 -5.41 -2.09 19.49
C GLY A 225 -4.94 -1.31 20.72
N LYS A 226 -5.07 -1.93 21.88
CA LYS A 226 -4.49 -1.35 23.11
C LYS A 226 -2.97 -1.50 23.08
N PRO A 227 -2.20 -0.55 23.65
CA PRO A 227 -0.76 -0.68 23.75
C PRO A 227 -0.34 -2.05 24.30
N GLY A 228 0.61 -2.70 23.63
CA GLY A 228 1.08 -4.06 23.97
C GLY A 228 0.13 -5.20 23.59
N SER A 229 -1.03 -4.93 22.96
CA SER A 229 -1.90 -5.98 22.43
C SER A 229 -1.42 -6.48 21.06
N LYS A 230 -1.80 -7.73 20.74
CA LYS A 230 -1.58 -8.30 19.40
C LYS A 230 -2.86 -8.25 18.57
N VAL A 231 -2.74 -7.80 17.33
CA VAL A 231 -3.83 -7.84 16.36
C VAL A 231 -3.99 -9.27 15.85
N LYS A 232 -5.20 -9.82 15.94
CA LYS A 232 -5.51 -11.16 15.44
C LYS A 232 -6.40 -11.06 14.21
N LEU A 233 -5.94 -11.63 13.11
CA LEU A 233 -6.68 -11.72 11.86
C LEU A 233 -7.45 -13.02 11.76
N ASN A 234 -8.59 -13.00 11.09
CA ASN A 234 -9.38 -14.20 10.84
C ASN A 234 -8.88 -14.95 9.59
N ILE A 235 -7.75 -15.66 9.75
CA ILE A 235 -7.13 -16.43 8.65
C ILE A 235 -8.06 -17.51 8.11
N LYS A 236 -8.93 -18.09 8.97
CA LYS A 236 -9.92 -19.06 8.51
C LYS A 236 -10.90 -18.44 7.53
N LEU A 237 -11.44 -17.25 7.86
CA LEU A 237 -12.30 -16.50 6.96
C LEU A 237 -11.57 -16.13 5.67
N ALA A 238 -10.30 -15.73 5.75
CA ALA A 238 -9.49 -15.44 4.56
C ALA A 238 -9.46 -16.62 3.59
N HIS A 239 -9.26 -17.84 4.06
CA HIS A 239 -9.33 -19.06 3.22
C HIS A 239 -10.72 -19.30 2.63
N GLU A 240 -11.79 -19.09 3.41
CA GLU A 240 -13.17 -19.25 2.93
C GLU A 240 -13.49 -18.26 1.80
N LEU A 241 -13.11 -17.00 1.97
CA LEU A 241 -13.30 -15.95 0.96
C LEU A 241 -12.49 -16.22 -0.32
N LEU A 242 -11.24 -16.66 -0.18
CA LEU A 242 -10.41 -17.03 -1.34
C LEU A 242 -11.01 -18.20 -2.12
N ALA A 243 -11.55 -19.21 -1.42
CA ALA A 243 -12.23 -20.33 -2.09
C ALA A 243 -13.48 -19.91 -2.86
N VAL A 244 -14.22 -18.89 -2.37
CA VAL A 244 -15.36 -18.30 -3.10
C VAL A 244 -14.85 -17.59 -4.35
N ALA A 245 -13.84 -16.73 -4.23
CA ALA A 245 -13.29 -16.00 -5.36
C ALA A 245 -12.72 -16.92 -6.46
N ASP A 246 -11.97 -17.96 -6.07
CA ASP A 246 -11.36 -18.90 -7.01
C ASP A 246 -12.40 -19.72 -7.80
N ARG A 247 -13.59 -19.98 -7.22
CA ARG A 247 -14.70 -20.61 -7.96
C ARG A 247 -15.28 -19.71 -9.04
N ILE A 248 -15.30 -18.39 -8.80
CA ILE A 248 -15.86 -17.41 -9.72
C ILE A 248 -14.87 -17.10 -10.81
N ASN A 249 -13.65 -16.72 -10.41
CA ASN A 249 -12.55 -16.46 -11.31
C ASN A 249 -11.20 -16.63 -10.56
N PRO A 250 -10.37 -17.62 -10.91
CA PRO A 250 -9.10 -17.87 -10.24
C PRO A 250 -8.06 -16.76 -10.44
N GLU A 251 -8.33 -15.78 -11.30
CA GLU A 251 -7.46 -14.62 -11.49
C GLU A 251 -7.78 -13.45 -10.52
N ILE A 252 -8.87 -13.53 -9.76
CA ILE A 252 -9.12 -12.56 -8.70
C ILE A 252 -8.01 -12.63 -7.66
N THR A 253 -7.49 -11.47 -7.28
CA THR A 253 -6.42 -11.32 -6.30
C THR A 253 -6.91 -10.57 -5.07
N PHE A 254 -6.45 -11.00 -3.89
CA PHE A 254 -6.85 -10.39 -2.63
C PHE A 254 -5.81 -9.42 -2.10
N VAL A 255 -6.30 -8.36 -1.47
CA VAL A 255 -5.54 -7.25 -0.92
C VAL A 255 -5.75 -7.18 0.59
N ALA A 256 -4.68 -7.00 1.34
CA ALA A 256 -4.73 -6.76 2.78
C ALA A 256 -4.57 -5.25 3.05
N HIS A 257 -5.68 -4.60 3.42
CA HIS A 257 -5.68 -3.26 3.99
C HIS A 257 -5.34 -3.34 5.48
N GLY A 258 -4.87 -2.22 6.05
CA GLY A 258 -4.45 -2.21 7.45
C GLY A 258 -3.27 -3.12 7.75
N ALA A 259 -2.45 -3.48 6.77
CA ALA A 259 -1.32 -4.40 6.89
C ALA A 259 0.00 -3.73 7.32
N SER A 260 -0.04 -2.47 7.73
CA SER A 260 1.13 -1.77 8.26
C SER A 260 1.66 -2.46 9.50
N THR A 261 2.92 -2.85 9.45
CA THR A 261 3.66 -3.49 10.55
C THR A 261 4.63 -2.46 11.12
N LEU A 262 4.53 -2.19 12.40
CA LEU A 262 5.46 -1.27 13.04
C LEU A 262 6.79 -2.00 13.28
N TYR A 263 7.88 -1.34 12.93
CA TYR A 263 9.21 -1.86 13.21
C TYR A 263 9.67 -1.41 14.59
N PRO A 264 9.97 -2.34 15.52
CA PRO A 264 10.49 -2.00 16.84
C PRO A 264 11.70 -1.06 16.77
N GLU A 265 12.61 -1.31 15.83
CA GLU A 265 13.83 -0.53 15.60
C GLU A 265 13.52 0.93 15.28
N VAL A 266 12.43 1.22 14.55
CA VAL A 266 11.99 2.59 14.24
C VAL A 266 11.47 3.28 15.48
N VAL A 267 10.68 2.58 16.30
CA VAL A 267 10.11 3.12 17.54
C VAL A 267 11.22 3.37 18.56
N GLU A 268 12.12 2.41 18.77
CA GLU A 268 13.25 2.51 19.69
C GLU A 268 14.16 3.68 19.32
N PHE A 269 14.50 3.80 18.03
CA PHE A 269 15.31 4.90 17.52
C PHE A 269 14.64 6.26 17.78
N ALA A 270 13.34 6.42 17.44
CA ALA A 270 12.60 7.66 17.68
C ALA A 270 12.57 8.05 19.18
N VAL A 271 12.31 7.07 20.05
CA VAL A 271 12.29 7.26 21.51
C VAL A 271 13.65 7.73 22.03
N GLU A 272 14.74 7.12 21.56
CA GLU A 272 16.11 7.53 21.92
C GLU A 272 16.40 8.98 21.49
N GLN A 273 15.98 9.39 20.29
CA GLN A 273 16.19 10.76 19.82
C GLN A 273 15.36 11.76 20.64
N LEU A 274 14.12 11.45 20.98
CA LEU A 274 13.27 12.29 21.85
C LEU A 274 13.87 12.44 23.25
N ASP A 275 14.48 11.38 23.79
CA ASP A 275 15.22 11.45 25.07
C ASP A 275 16.44 12.39 24.98
N LYS A 276 17.22 12.29 23.89
CA LYS A 276 18.37 13.22 23.66
C LYS A 276 17.93 14.67 23.54
N MET A 277 16.79 14.92 22.90
CA MET A 277 16.22 16.25 22.71
C MET A 277 15.53 16.79 23.98
N LYS A 278 15.36 15.96 25.02
CA LYS A 278 14.61 16.29 26.24
C LYS A 278 13.21 16.80 25.95
N ASP A 279 12.50 16.10 25.05
CA ASP A 279 11.15 16.48 24.60
C ASP A 279 10.16 16.62 25.78
N PRO A 280 9.58 17.82 25.99
CA PRO A 280 8.65 18.06 27.09
C PRO A 280 7.21 17.64 26.77
N THR A 281 6.91 17.19 25.53
CA THR A 281 5.53 17.05 25.00
C THR A 281 4.90 15.69 25.23
N ASN A 282 5.59 14.77 25.96
CA ASN A 282 5.15 13.38 26.11
C ASN A 282 5.00 12.60 24.79
N SER A 283 5.68 13.05 23.73
CA SER A 283 5.67 12.39 22.41
C SER A 283 6.22 10.96 22.49
N LYS A 284 7.20 10.73 23.38
CA LYS A 284 7.76 9.41 23.66
C LYS A 284 6.68 8.37 23.96
N GLN A 285 5.74 8.69 24.87
CA GLN A 285 4.67 7.75 25.22
C GLN A 285 3.78 7.46 24.03
N LYS A 286 3.50 8.43 23.17
CA LYS A 286 2.71 8.22 21.94
C LYS A 286 3.39 7.23 20.98
N TRP A 287 4.72 7.29 20.84
CA TRP A 287 5.47 6.34 20.03
C TRP A 287 5.38 4.92 20.60
N LEU A 288 5.48 4.78 21.93
CA LEU A 288 5.36 3.49 22.61
C LEU A 288 3.94 2.90 22.59
N ASP A 289 2.93 3.75 22.46
CA ASP A 289 1.52 3.36 22.42
C ASP A 289 1.06 2.88 21.03
N PHE A 290 1.84 3.07 19.98
CA PHE A 290 1.49 2.62 18.64
C PHE A 290 1.42 1.09 18.56
N VAL A 291 0.37 0.60 17.88
CA VAL A 291 0.13 -0.83 17.65
C VAL A 291 -0.09 -1.06 16.16
N GLY A 292 0.80 -1.81 15.53
CA GLY A 292 0.67 -2.27 14.15
C GLY A 292 0.05 -3.66 14.05
N THR A 293 -0.07 -4.16 12.84
CA THR A 293 -0.42 -5.56 12.60
C THR A 293 0.85 -6.41 12.71
N ASP A 294 0.83 -7.44 13.54
CA ASP A 294 1.97 -8.35 13.69
C ASP A 294 2.31 -9.02 12.36
N TRP A 295 3.63 -9.17 12.09
CA TRP A 295 4.07 -9.72 10.81
C TRP A 295 3.63 -11.18 10.60
N ASP A 296 3.59 -12.00 11.63
CA ASP A 296 3.12 -13.39 11.58
C ASP A 296 1.67 -13.50 11.06
N GLN A 297 0.82 -12.52 11.39
CA GLN A 297 -0.53 -12.42 10.86
C GLN A 297 -0.55 -12.08 9.37
N ILE A 298 0.31 -11.15 8.95
CA ILE A 298 0.45 -10.78 7.52
C ILE A 298 1.06 -11.94 6.73
N GLU A 299 2.06 -12.62 7.25
CA GLU A 299 2.63 -13.82 6.64
C GLU A 299 1.56 -14.91 6.45
N GLY A 300 0.71 -15.12 7.46
CA GLY A 300 -0.44 -16.03 7.35
C GLY A 300 -1.41 -15.65 6.21
N LEU A 301 -1.66 -14.36 5.97
CA LEU A 301 -2.47 -13.92 4.83
C LEU A 301 -1.78 -14.18 3.48
N ILE A 302 -0.47 -13.92 3.39
CA ILE A 302 0.30 -14.21 2.18
C ILE A 302 0.29 -15.71 1.89
N GLU A 303 0.46 -16.55 2.90
CA GLU A 303 0.38 -18.00 2.77
C GLU A 303 -1.02 -18.46 2.36
N ALA A 304 -2.08 -17.82 2.88
CA ALA A 304 -3.44 -18.07 2.45
C ALA A 304 -3.66 -17.71 0.97
N GLY A 305 -2.99 -16.67 0.45
CA GLY A 305 -3.08 -16.26 -0.96
C GLY A 305 -3.35 -14.78 -1.22
N PHE A 306 -3.23 -13.93 -0.21
CA PHE A 306 -3.24 -12.49 -0.40
C PHE A 306 -1.99 -12.05 -1.16
N CYS A 307 -2.16 -11.19 -2.15
CA CYS A 307 -1.12 -10.86 -3.12
C CYS A 307 -0.67 -9.40 -3.09
N LYS A 308 -1.44 -8.51 -2.46
CA LYS A 308 -1.12 -7.10 -2.22
C LYS A 308 -1.23 -6.84 -0.72
N ILE A 309 -0.29 -6.08 -0.18
CA ILE A 309 -0.31 -5.61 1.21
C ILE A 309 -0.08 -4.10 1.23
N ASN A 310 -1.05 -3.34 1.76
CA ASN A 310 -0.90 -1.89 1.85
C ASN A 310 0.02 -1.50 3.01
N THR A 311 0.89 -0.52 2.76
CA THR A 311 1.88 -0.03 3.73
C THR A 311 1.84 1.50 3.76
N ASP A 312 1.57 2.08 4.90
CA ASP A 312 1.51 3.53 5.09
C ASP A 312 2.14 3.97 6.41
N THR A 313 1.58 3.53 7.55
CA THR A 313 1.98 3.99 8.89
C THR A 313 3.48 3.81 9.16
N GLU A 314 4.05 2.64 8.82
CA GLU A 314 5.48 2.39 8.98
C GLU A 314 6.36 3.31 8.12
N ASN A 315 5.87 3.73 6.95
CA ASN A 315 6.60 4.65 6.08
C ASN A 315 6.68 6.04 6.72
N ARG A 316 5.54 6.53 7.23
CA ARG A 316 5.45 7.82 7.93
C ARG A 316 6.31 7.81 9.19
N GLN A 317 6.25 6.74 9.98
CA GLN A 317 7.06 6.59 11.20
C GLN A 317 8.54 6.54 10.89
N THR A 318 8.96 5.79 9.87
CA THR A 318 10.36 5.71 9.46
C THR A 318 10.89 7.09 9.05
N PHE A 319 10.13 7.84 8.25
CA PHE A 319 10.51 9.19 7.84
C PHE A 319 10.67 10.12 9.04
N LEU A 320 9.68 10.15 9.94
CA LEU A 320 9.70 11.01 11.13
C LEU A 320 10.82 10.60 12.09
N SER A 321 11.06 9.32 12.29
CA SER A 321 12.14 8.80 13.12
C SER A 321 13.51 9.26 12.59
N ALA A 322 13.74 9.13 11.28
CA ALA A 322 14.99 9.61 10.67
C ALA A 322 15.14 11.14 10.76
N LEU A 323 14.05 11.88 10.61
CA LEU A 323 14.08 13.34 10.78
C LEU A 323 14.43 13.74 12.20
N LEU A 324 13.88 13.08 13.22
CA LEU A 324 14.24 13.27 14.61
C LEU A 324 15.73 13.00 14.84
N GLY A 325 16.26 11.90 14.30
CA GLY A 325 17.68 11.58 14.37
C GLY A 325 18.54 12.67 13.74
N ALA A 326 18.20 13.08 12.54
CA ALA A 326 18.92 14.12 11.81
C ALA A 326 18.95 15.46 12.56
N ILE A 327 17.83 15.85 13.19
CA ILE A 327 17.75 17.07 13.99
C ILE A 327 18.54 16.94 15.30
N SER A 328 18.47 15.79 15.97
CA SER A 328 19.16 15.57 17.26
C SER A 328 20.70 15.56 17.11
N GLU A 329 21.20 15.03 15.99
CA GLU A 329 22.64 14.91 15.73
C GLU A 329 23.28 16.23 15.32
N THR A 330 22.60 17.02 14.49
CA THR A 330 23.21 18.22 13.88
C THR A 330 22.20 19.34 13.62
N SER A 331 21.67 19.95 14.66
CA SER A 331 20.79 21.13 14.52
C SER A 331 21.49 22.36 13.89
N SER A 332 22.80 22.31 13.66
CA SER A 332 23.57 23.38 13.01
C SER A 332 23.62 23.30 11.47
N LYS A 333 23.18 22.20 10.86
CA LYS A 333 23.10 22.13 9.39
C LYS A 333 21.89 22.91 8.90
N ILE A 334 22.11 23.84 8.00
CA ILE A 334 21.06 24.67 7.38
C ILE A 334 20.66 24.19 5.99
N ASP A 335 21.35 23.20 5.43
CA ASP A 335 21.02 22.64 4.12
C ASP A 335 19.93 21.57 4.25
N ILE A 336 18.72 21.91 3.85
CA ILE A 336 17.55 21.03 3.90
C ILE A 336 17.75 19.73 3.10
N ARG A 337 18.56 19.74 2.04
CA ARG A 337 18.85 18.55 1.24
C ARG A 337 19.54 17.45 2.05
N TRP A 338 20.29 17.84 3.07
CA TRP A 338 20.91 16.86 3.97
C TRP A 338 19.85 16.09 4.76
N TYR A 339 18.83 16.78 5.32
CA TYR A 339 17.73 16.14 6.05
C TYR A 339 16.89 15.26 5.14
N ASP A 340 16.58 15.76 3.94
CA ASP A 340 15.85 14.98 2.93
C ASP A 340 16.58 13.69 2.55
N ASN A 341 17.92 13.72 2.43
CA ASN A 341 18.73 12.55 2.14
C ASN A 341 18.69 11.53 3.28
N GLN A 342 18.79 11.96 4.55
CA GLN A 342 18.69 11.05 5.71
C GLN A 342 17.33 10.36 5.74
N CYS A 343 16.25 11.12 5.56
CA CYS A 343 14.89 10.57 5.52
C CYS A 343 14.68 9.62 4.32
N THR A 344 15.21 9.97 3.15
CA THR A 344 15.12 9.12 1.95
C THR A 344 15.86 7.81 2.16
N GLU A 345 17.06 7.84 2.72
CA GLU A 345 17.86 6.65 3.02
C GLU A 345 17.16 5.71 4.01
N ALA A 346 16.59 6.26 5.07
CA ALA A 346 15.79 5.50 6.02
C ALA A 346 14.59 4.83 5.36
N LEU A 347 13.88 5.55 4.49
CA LEU A 347 12.77 4.98 3.71
C LEU A 347 13.23 3.86 2.77
N VAL A 348 14.38 4.01 2.11
CA VAL A 348 14.94 2.92 1.25
C VAL A 348 15.13 1.66 2.08
N LYS A 349 15.74 1.78 3.26
CA LYS A 349 15.96 0.65 4.18
C LYS A 349 14.65 0.02 4.62
N SER A 350 13.66 0.81 5.01
CA SER A 350 12.33 0.34 5.40
C SER A 350 11.62 -0.41 4.25
N TYR A 351 11.68 0.13 3.04
CA TYR A 351 11.07 -0.50 1.87
C TYR A 351 11.77 -1.80 1.49
N ILE A 352 13.10 -1.85 1.55
CA ILE A 352 13.88 -3.10 1.39
C ILE A 352 13.40 -4.14 2.41
N GLN A 353 13.29 -3.77 3.69
CA GLN A 353 12.82 -4.67 4.75
C GLN A 353 11.44 -5.24 4.42
N LYS A 354 10.49 -4.39 4.04
CA LYS A 354 9.12 -4.83 3.70
C LYS A 354 9.10 -5.74 2.47
N LEU A 355 9.87 -5.42 1.44
CA LEU A 355 9.97 -6.25 0.23
C LEU A 355 10.57 -7.62 0.53
N ILE A 356 11.60 -7.69 1.38
CA ILE A 356 12.20 -8.94 1.82
C ILE A 356 11.20 -9.77 2.63
N MET A 357 10.56 -9.17 3.62
CA MET A 357 9.54 -9.83 4.44
C MET A 357 8.41 -10.40 3.58
N ALA A 358 7.90 -9.61 2.63
CA ALA A 358 6.85 -10.03 1.70
C ALA A 358 7.32 -11.06 0.65
N GLY A 359 8.62 -11.35 0.57
CA GLY A 359 9.21 -12.26 -0.43
C GLY A 359 9.23 -11.69 -1.84
N ASN A 360 9.04 -10.38 -2.00
CA ASN A 360 9.01 -9.68 -3.30
C ASN A 360 10.41 -9.16 -3.68
N TYR A 361 11.31 -10.08 -4.03
CA TYR A 361 12.66 -9.78 -4.50
C TYR A 361 13.11 -10.82 -5.53
N GLY A 362 14.03 -10.45 -6.39
CA GLY A 362 14.51 -11.32 -7.47
C GLY A 362 13.42 -11.69 -8.49
N VAL A 363 12.39 -10.84 -8.65
CA VAL A 363 11.24 -11.10 -9.54
C VAL A 363 11.55 -10.76 -10.99
N TRP A 364 12.34 -9.72 -11.21
CA TRP A 364 12.68 -9.21 -12.55
C TRP A 364 14.17 -9.31 -12.87
N HIS A 365 15.03 -9.18 -11.88
CA HIS A 365 16.48 -9.43 -11.95
C HIS A 365 17.00 -9.82 -10.57
N GLU A 366 18.18 -10.38 -10.50
CA GLU A 366 18.82 -10.75 -9.22
C GLU A 366 19.00 -9.51 -8.32
N PRO A 367 18.77 -9.66 -7.00
CA PRO A 367 19.05 -8.59 -6.05
C PRO A 367 20.50 -8.12 -6.12
N LYS A 368 20.71 -6.80 -6.02
CA LYS A 368 22.03 -6.18 -5.98
C LYS A 368 22.63 -6.17 -4.57
N ILE A 369 21.87 -6.62 -3.57
CA ILE A 369 22.30 -6.73 -2.18
C ILE A 369 22.15 -8.18 -1.70
N ASP A 370 22.88 -8.57 -0.68
CA ASP A 370 22.75 -9.89 -0.05
C ASP A 370 21.52 -9.90 0.88
N VAL A 371 20.37 -10.30 0.33
CA VAL A 371 19.08 -10.38 1.05
C VAL A 371 19.15 -11.21 2.33
N LYS A 372 20.05 -12.21 2.40
CA LYS A 372 20.19 -13.08 3.59
C LYS A 372 20.95 -12.41 4.73
N LYS A 373 21.79 -11.44 4.40
CA LYS A 373 22.59 -10.69 5.36
C LYS A 373 21.98 -9.36 5.72
N TYR A 374 20.95 -8.92 4.96
CA TYR A 374 20.31 -7.65 5.21
C TYR A 374 19.72 -7.61 6.62
N LYS A 375 20.06 -6.56 7.36
CA LYS A 375 19.50 -6.21 8.66
C LYS A 375 18.94 -4.80 8.57
N PHE A 376 17.74 -4.62 9.07
CA PHE A 376 17.14 -3.30 9.13
C PHE A 376 17.71 -2.55 10.33
N ASP A 377 18.48 -1.51 10.04
CA ASP A 377 19.08 -0.64 11.05
C ASP A 377 19.08 0.80 10.54
N LEU A 378 18.49 1.73 11.30
CA LEU A 378 18.45 3.14 10.94
C LEU A 378 19.78 3.86 11.21
N SER A 379 20.64 3.33 12.06
CA SER A 379 21.93 3.93 12.41
C SER A 379 23.04 3.61 11.37
N GLU A 380 22.92 2.54 10.60
CA GLU A 380 23.89 2.17 9.56
C GLU A 380 23.65 2.98 8.28
N SER A 381 24.70 3.23 7.50
CA SER A 381 24.57 3.85 6.17
C SER A 381 24.05 2.85 5.13
N LEU A 382 23.23 3.32 4.19
CA LEU A 382 22.80 2.50 3.06
C LEU A 382 23.98 2.03 2.20
N SER A 383 25.06 2.83 2.11
CA SER A 383 26.27 2.47 1.39
C SER A 383 26.95 1.22 1.94
N ASP A 384 26.77 0.92 3.22
CA ASP A 384 27.36 -0.26 3.87
C ASP A 384 26.58 -1.55 3.57
N LEU A 385 25.38 -1.40 2.98
CA LEU A 385 24.46 -2.49 2.63
C LEU A 385 24.52 -2.87 1.14
N ILE A 386 25.14 -2.04 0.29
CA ILE A 386 25.25 -2.20 -1.16
C ILE A 386 26.66 -2.63 -1.53
#